data_dde1e10043b5e336f76c0fb6728c0098
#
_entry.id   dde1e10043b5e336f76c0fb6728c0098
#
_cell.length_a   1.000
_cell.length_b   1.000
_cell.length_c   1.000
_cell.angle_alpha   90.00
_cell.angle_beta   90.00
_cell.angle_gamma   90.00
#
_symmetry.space_group_name_H-M   'P 1'
#
loop_
_entity.id
_entity.type
_entity.pdbx_description
1 polymer ?
#
loop_
_entity_poly.entity_id
_entity_poly.type
_entity_poly.pdbx_seq_one_letter_code
_entity_poly.pdbx_strand_id
1 'polypeptide(L)'
;NAGAIQPQWQSPVVGDKVRFGPAPFPYQLIRAIDPGRTLVLGSAPGESRTPASWVFHLEPVAGGTRLIVRSRNGYPPGIGQTIVWRVMTDPIFFVMERRMLIGIRDRAEAYAAALAAVPRGA
;
A
#
# COMPACT_ATOMS: atom_id res chain seq x y z
N ASN A 1 -13.02 -1.36 -1.63
CA ASN A 1 -12.02 -0.70 -2.49
C ASN A 1 -12.68 0.48 -3.19
N ALA A 2 -12.10 1.67 -3.06
CA ALA A 2 -12.55 2.82 -3.82
C ALA A 2 -12.30 2.59 -5.31
N GLY A 3 -13.34 2.71 -6.13
CA GLY A 3 -13.24 2.58 -7.58
C GLY A 3 -12.60 3.80 -8.27
N ALA A 4 -12.44 4.92 -7.53
CA ALA A 4 -11.86 6.16 -8.01
C ALA A 4 -10.92 6.77 -6.97
N ILE A 5 -10.10 7.72 -7.42
CA ILE A 5 -9.28 8.55 -6.53
C ILE A 5 -10.20 9.39 -5.64
N GLN A 6 -9.95 9.34 -4.33
CA GLN A 6 -10.76 10.04 -3.33
C GLN A 6 -10.03 11.31 -2.90
N PRO A 7 -10.58 12.53 -3.14
CA PRO A 7 -9.89 13.79 -2.83
C PRO A 7 -9.49 13.91 -1.36
N GLN A 8 -10.33 13.44 -0.44
CA GLN A 8 -10.09 13.51 1.00
C GLN A 8 -8.88 12.70 1.48
N TRP A 9 -8.35 11.80 0.65
CA TRP A 9 -7.18 10.97 0.98
C TRP A 9 -5.91 11.40 0.24
N GLN A 10 -5.93 12.54 -0.44
CA GLN A 10 -4.80 12.99 -1.26
C GLN A 10 -3.77 13.83 -0.50
N SER A 11 -4.01 14.13 0.78
CA SER A 11 -3.09 14.89 1.63
C SER A 11 -2.72 14.11 2.89
N PRO A 12 -2.12 12.91 2.75
CA PRO A 12 -1.73 12.10 3.89
C PRO A 12 -0.55 12.75 4.62
N VAL A 13 -0.51 12.58 5.96
CA VAL A 13 0.58 13.05 6.80
C VAL A 13 1.19 11.90 7.61
N VAL A 14 2.43 12.08 8.04
CA VAL A 14 3.09 11.11 8.93
C VAL A 14 2.30 10.99 10.23
N GLY A 15 2.00 9.77 10.64
CA GLY A 15 1.17 9.45 11.81
C GLY A 15 -0.27 9.07 11.47
N ASP A 16 -0.74 9.33 10.25
CA ASP A 16 -2.08 8.92 9.82
C ASP A 16 -2.26 7.40 9.87
N LYS A 17 -3.48 6.97 10.20
CA LYS A 17 -3.86 5.56 10.27
C LYS A 17 -4.39 5.07 8.93
N VAL A 18 -3.71 4.10 8.35
CA VAL A 18 -4.16 3.38 7.16
C VAL A 18 -4.82 2.06 7.59
N ARG A 19 -6.12 1.95 7.42
CA ARG A 19 -6.90 0.76 7.75
C ARG A 19 -7.02 -0.18 6.56
N PHE A 20 -6.85 -1.47 6.79
CA PHE A 20 -6.98 -2.51 5.76
C PHE A 20 -8.39 -3.09 5.69
N GLY A 21 -9.26 -2.73 6.62
CA GLY A 21 -10.65 -3.17 6.70
C GLY A 21 -11.39 -2.50 7.85
N PRO A 22 -12.69 -2.84 8.04
CA PRO A 22 -13.45 -2.38 9.20
C PRO A 22 -12.84 -2.94 10.51
N ALA A 23 -13.15 -2.31 11.64
CA ALA A 23 -12.74 -2.85 12.94
C ALA A 23 -13.30 -4.28 13.11
N PRO A 24 -12.51 -5.23 13.66
CA PRO A 24 -11.23 -5.08 14.36
C PRO A 24 -9.96 -5.28 13.50
N PHE A 25 -10.06 -5.11 12.17
CA PHE A 25 -8.87 -5.28 11.32
C PHE A 25 -7.72 -4.35 11.74
N PRO A 26 -6.47 -4.84 11.68
CA PRO A 26 -5.31 -4.05 12.02
C PRO A 26 -5.15 -2.84 11.10
N TYR A 27 -4.48 -1.83 11.59
CA TYR A 27 -4.07 -0.65 10.82
C TYR A 27 -2.55 -0.51 10.85
N GLN A 28 -2.03 0.26 9.92
CA GLN A 28 -0.65 0.73 9.96
C GLN A 28 -0.61 2.25 10.02
N LEU A 29 0.49 2.78 10.53
CA LEU A 29 0.74 4.21 10.53
C LEU A 29 1.59 4.60 9.33
N ILE A 30 1.36 5.77 8.78
CA ILE A 30 2.28 6.39 7.85
C ILE A 30 3.53 6.79 8.64
N ARG A 31 4.67 6.21 8.30
CA ARG A 31 5.95 6.41 9.00
C ARG A 31 6.85 7.41 8.30
N ALA A 32 6.77 7.48 6.99
CA ALA A 32 7.49 8.44 6.18
C ALA A 32 6.77 8.67 4.86
N ILE A 33 6.87 9.90 4.35
CA ILE A 33 6.38 10.28 3.01
C ILE A 33 7.48 11.10 2.34
N ASP A 34 7.83 10.69 1.13
CA ASP A 34 8.53 11.51 0.14
C ASP A 34 7.54 11.72 -1.01
N PRO A 35 6.92 12.92 -1.14
CA PRO A 35 5.84 13.14 -2.08
C PRO A 35 6.21 12.79 -3.51
N GLY A 36 5.34 12.01 -4.17
CA GLY A 36 5.56 11.55 -5.55
C GLY A 36 6.64 10.47 -5.69
N ARG A 37 7.26 10.01 -4.61
CA ARG A 37 8.36 9.04 -4.68
C ARG A 37 8.20 7.86 -3.72
N THR A 38 8.00 8.11 -2.43
CA THR A 38 8.00 7.00 -1.45
C THR A 38 6.97 7.19 -0.36
N LEU A 39 6.27 6.12 -0.04
CA LEU A 39 5.37 6.03 1.11
C LEU A 39 5.78 4.83 1.96
N VAL A 40 6.01 5.04 3.25
CA VAL A 40 6.35 3.99 4.21
C VAL A 40 5.24 3.84 5.23
N LEU A 41 4.67 2.66 5.31
CA LEU A 41 3.73 2.25 6.33
C LEU A 41 4.41 1.32 7.33
N GLY A 42 3.97 1.34 8.57
CA GLY A 42 4.49 0.45 9.60
C GLY A 42 3.56 0.31 10.80
N SER A 43 3.74 -0.76 11.55
CA SER A 43 3.03 -0.97 12.82
C SER A 43 3.29 0.16 13.80
N ALA A 44 2.32 0.46 14.65
CA ALA A 44 2.52 1.39 15.74
C ALA A 44 3.55 0.83 16.74
N PRO A 45 4.44 1.68 17.30
CA PRO A 45 5.42 1.24 18.27
C PRO A 45 4.73 0.61 19.49
N GLY A 46 5.15 -0.60 19.87
CA GLY A 46 4.62 -1.32 21.04
C GLY A 46 3.23 -1.95 20.87
N GLU A 47 2.48 -1.67 19.82
CA GLU A 47 1.13 -2.21 19.64
C GLU A 47 1.10 -3.60 18.97
N SER A 48 2.15 -4.01 18.31
CA SER A 48 2.17 -5.29 17.57
C SER A 48 3.26 -6.23 18.07
N ARG A 49 2.86 -7.46 18.39
CA ARG A 49 3.81 -8.57 18.65
C ARG A 49 4.52 -9.03 17.37
N THR A 50 3.96 -8.69 16.22
CA THR A 50 4.49 -9.00 14.89
C THR A 50 4.60 -7.71 14.09
N PRO A 51 5.71 -6.96 14.24
CA PRO A 51 5.88 -5.70 13.53
C PRO A 51 5.84 -5.94 12.01
N ALA A 52 5.10 -5.10 11.32
CA ALA A 52 4.99 -5.14 9.87
C ALA A 52 5.37 -3.79 9.27
N SER A 53 5.92 -3.81 8.08
CA SER A 53 6.17 -2.60 7.31
C SER A 53 5.89 -2.82 5.83
N TRP A 54 5.37 -1.78 5.16
CA TRP A 54 5.17 -1.70 3.73
C TRP A 54 5.83 -0.44 3.18
N VAL A 55 6.60 -0.62 2.13
CA VAL A 55 7.24 0.47 1.39
C VAL A 55 6.68 0.46 -0.01
N PHE A 56 6.13 1.59 -0.45
CA PHE A 56 5.70 1.86 -1.81
C PHE A 56 6.68 2.86 -2.40
N HIS A 57 7.34 2.49 -3.48
CA HIS A 57 8.33 3.34 -4.13
C HIS A 57 8.03 3.48 -5.62
N LEU A 58 8.00 4.72 -6.09
CA LEU A 58 7.81 5.07 -7.50
C LEU A 58 9.17 5.32 -8.14
N GLU A 59 9.48 4.54 -9.18
CA GLU A 59 10.69 4.67 -9.97
C GLU A 59 10.33 5.12 -11.39
N PRO A 60 10.82 6.28 -11.84
CA PRO A 60 10.67 6.69 -13.24
C PRO A 60 11.35 5.69 -14.16
N VAL A 61 10.66 5.28 -15.22
CA VAL A 61 11.20 4.41 -16.26
C VAL A 61 10.84 4.97 -17.63
N ALA A 62 11.49 4.47 -18.68
CA ALA A 62 11.17 4.89 -20.04
C ALA A 62 9.70 4.59 -20.36
N GLY A 63 8.93 5.65 -20.65
CA GLY A 63 7.50 5.55 -20.99
C GLY A 63 6.53 5.43 -19.82
N GLY A 64 6.99 5.62 -18.56
CA GLY A 64 6.07 5.55 -17.43
C GLY A 64 6.72 5.57 -16.06
N THR A 65 6.03 5.00 -15.10
CA THR A 65 6.48 4.88 -13.71
C THR A 65 6.29 3.44 -13.25
N ARG A 66 7.32 2.86 -12.66
CA ARG A 66 7.27 1.57 -11.99
C ARG A 66 6.91 1.76 -10.52
N LEU A 67 5.88 1.07 -10.04
CA LEU A 67 5.59 0.95 -8.62
C LEU A 67 6.29 -0.29 -8.06
N ILE A 68 7.19 -0.10 -7.11
CA ILE A 68 7.86 -1.15 -6.36
C ILE A 68 7.24 -1.20 -4.97
N VAL A 69 6.75 -2.38 -4.57
CA VAL A 69 6.22 -2.59 -3.22
C VAL A 69 7.08 -3.63 -2.51
N ARG A 70 7.44 -3.32 -1.28
CA ARG A 70 8.17 -4.23 -0.41
C ARG A 70 7.48 -4.33 0.93
N SER A 71 6.99 -5.52 1.25
CA SER A 71 6.40 -5.85 2.54
C SER A 71 7.39 -6.64 3.40
N ARG A 72 7.37 -6.37 4.70
CA ARG A 72 8.07 -7.16 5.72
C ARG A 72 7.08 -7.40 6.85
N ASN A 73 6.91 -8.66 7.21
CA ASN A 73 6.04 -9.07 8.32
C ASN A 73 6.88 -9.83 9.34
N GLY A 74 6.76 -9.45 10.61
CA GLY A 74 7.25 -10.25 11.70
C GLY A 74 6.36 -11.48 11.89
N TYR A 75 6.97 -12.60 12.28
CA TYR A 75 6.23 -13.83 12.59
C TYR A 75 6.14 -14.01 14.11
N PRO A 76 5.04 -14.60 14.62
CA PRO A 76 4.96 -14.98 16.02
C PRO A 76 6.09 -15.96 16.38
N PRO A 77 6.63 -15.91 17.61
CA PRO A 77 7.65 -16.84 18.04
C PRO A 77 7.09 -18.27 18.10
N GLY A 78 7.83 -19.23 17.53
CA GLY A 78 7.48 -20.65 17.51
C GLY A 78 7.47 -21.25 16.11
N ILE A 79 8.15 -22.39 15.96
CA ILE A 79 8.33 -23.05 14.65
C ILE A 79 6.98 -23.46 14.04
N GLY A 80 6.08 -24.04 14.83
CA GLY A 80 4.75 -24.46 14.36
C GLY A 80 3.89 -23.29 13.90
N GLN A 81 3.88 -22.19 14.64
CA GLN A 81 3.16 -20.99 14.26
C GLN A 81 3.74 -20.34 13.00
N THR A 82 5.06 -20.31 12.88
CA THR A 82 5.73 -19.78 11.68
C THR A 82 5.36 -20.61 10.43
N ILE A 83 5.29 -21.93 10.51
CA ILE A 83 4.88 -22.77 9.38
C ILE A 83 3.41 -22.51 9.00
N VAL A 84 2.50 -22.47 9.97
CA VAL A 84 1.09 -22.17 9.71
C VAL A 84 0.92 -20.79 9.05
N TRP A 85 1.61 -19.78 9.55
CA TRP A 85 1.58 -18.44 8.97
C TRP A 85 2.11 -18.41 7.54
N ARG A 86 3.24 -19.06 7.28
CA ARG A 86 3.82 -19.10 5.92
C ARG A 86 2.95 -19.85 4.91
N VAL A 87 2.34 -20.94 5.33
CA VAL A 87 1.55 -21.77 4.41
C VAL A 87 0.16 -21.20 4.15
N MET A 88 -0.47 -20.61 5.16
CA MET A 88 -1.84 -20.10 5.04
C MET A 88 -1.91 -18.60 4.81
N THR A 89 -1.09 -17.82 5.48
CA THR A 89 -1.22 -16.37 5.50
C THR A 89 -0.48 -15.70 4.32
N ASP A 90 0.72 -16.17 3.99
CA ASP A 90 1.51 -15.59 2.90
C ASP A 90 0.80 -15.69 1.53
N PRO A 91 0.16 -16.81 1.13
CA PRO A 91 -0.60 -16.87 -0.12
C PRO A 91 -1.79 -15.89 -0.16
N ILE A 92 -2.49 -15.72 0.97
CA ILE A 92 -3.62 -14.79 1.07
C ILE A 92 -3.11 -13.35 0.91
N PHE A 93 -2.03 -13.00 1.61
CA PHE A 93 -1.41 -11.67 1.47
C PHE A 93 -0.93 -11.41 0.05
N PHE A 94 -0.32 -12.39 -0.60
CA PHE A 94 0.12 -12.27 -2.00
C PHE A 94 -1.05 -11.97 -2.95
N VAL A 95 -2.17 -12.68 -2.82
CA VAL A 95 -3.36 -12.44 -3.66
C VAL A 95 -3.95 -11.05 -3.38
N MET A 96 -4.03 -10.65 -2.11
CA MET A 96 -4.52 -9.32 -1.73
C MET A 96 -3.61 -8.22 -2.25
N GLU A 97 -2.30 -8.36 -2.09
CA GLU A 97 -1.31 -7.39 -2.58
C GLU A 97 -1.34 -7.27 -4.10
N ARG A 98 -1.41 -8.39 -4.82
CA ARG A 98 -1.56 -8.39 -6.28
C ARG A 98 -2.83 -7.66 -6.73
N ARG A 99 -3.96 -7.91 -6.08
CA ARG A 99 -5.22 -7.20 -6.38
C ARG A 99 -5.12 -5.71 -6.10
N MET A 100 -4.49 -5.33 -5.01
CA MET A 100 -4.24 -3.94 -4.66
C MET A 100 -3.38 -3.24 -5.72
N LEU A 101 -2.27 -3.86 -6.14
CA LEU A 101 -1.36 -3.30 -7.14
C LEU A 101 -2.04 -3.12 -8.51
N ILE A 102 -2.82 -4.10 -8.96
CA ILE A 102 -3.63 -3.98 -10.19
C ILE A 102 -4.60 -2.81 -10.06
N GLY A 103 -5.31 -2.70 -8.94
CA GLY A 103 -6.24 -1.59 -8.72
C GLY A 103 -5.56 -0.22 -8.63
N ILE A 104 -4.33 -0.12 -8.14
CA ILE A 104 -3.54 1.13 -8.16
C ILE A 104 -3.19 1.49 -9.59
N ARG A 105 -2.66 0.54 -10.38
CA ARG A 105 -2.32 0.75 -11.79
C ARG A 105 -3.53 1.22 -12.58
N ASP A 106 -4.64 0.49 -12.53
CA ASP A 106 -5.83 0.78 -13.33
C ASP A 106 -6.39 2.19 -13.02
N ARG A 107 -6.37 2.61 -11.76
CA ARG A 107 -6.77 3.98 -11.37
C ARG A 107 -5.79 5.04 -11.84
N ALA A 108 -4.49 4.77 -11.77
CA ALA A 108 -3.47 5.71 -12.24
C ALA A 108 -3.54 5.91 -13.76
N GLU A 109 -3.71 4.83 -14.52
CA GLU A 109 -3.86 4.87 -15.97
C GLU A 109 -5.16 5.59 -16.39
N ALA A 110 -6.28 5.28 -15.73
CA ALA A 110 -7.55 5.96 -15.98
C ALA A 110 -7.48 7.46 -15.69
N TYR A 111 -6.82 7.85 -14.61
CA TYR A 111 -6.61 9.25 -14.26
C TYR A 111 -5.72 9.98 -15.28
N ALA A 112 -4.62 9.34 -15.70
CA ALA A 112 -3.73 9.89 -16.71
C ALA A 112 -4.44 10.08 -18.06
N ALA A 113 -5.26 9.10 -18.47
CA ALA A 113 -6.07 9.18 -19.69
C ALA A 113 -7.10 10.33 -19.60
N ALA A 114 -7.76 10.50 -18.45
CA ALA A 114 -8.71 11.58 -18.24
C ALA A 114 -8.04 12.96 -18.32
N LEU A 115 -6.84 13.12 -17.75
CA LEU A 115 -6.06 14.35 -17.86
C LEU A 115 -5.63 14.66 -19.29
N ALA A 116 -5.24 13.63 -20.06
CA ALA A 116 -4.84 13.78 -21.47
C ALA A 116 -6.02 14.17 -22.37
N ALA A 117 -7.23 13.79 -21.99
CA ALA A 117 -8.47 14.11 -22.73
C ALA A 117 -8.99 15.53 -22.47
N VAL A 118 -8.49 16.25 -21.46
CA VAL A 118 -8.85 17.65 -21.19
C VAL A 118 -8.22 18.52 -22.27
N PRO A 119 -9.01 19.26 -23.10
CA PRO A 119 -8.46 20.17 -24.09
C PRO A 119 -7.57 21.20 -23.38
N ARG A 120 -6.30 21.25 -23.76
CA ARG A 120 -5.44 22.37 -23.35
C ARG A 120 -6.01 23.60 -24.00
N GLY A 121 -6.69 24.41 -23.19
CA GLY A 121 -7.35 25.64 -23.65
C GLY A 121 -6.41 26.45 -24.54
N ALA A 122 -7.01 26.93 -25.61
CA ALA A 122 -6.37 27.86 -26.52
C ALA A 122 -6.02 29.17 -25.80
#